data_e73e5c46c66ef199bc5d27698a9e935e
#
_entry.id   e73e5c46c66ef199bc5d27698a9e935e
#
_cell.length_a   1.000
_cell.length_b   1.000
_cell.length_c   1.000
_cell.angle_alpha   90.00
_cell.angle_beta   90.00
_cell.angle_gamma   90.00
#
_symmetry.space_group_name_H-M   'P 1'
#
loop_
_entity.id
_entity.type
_entity.pdbx_description
1 polymer ?
#
loop_
_entity_poly.entity_id
_entity_poly.type
_entity_poly.pdbx_seq_one_letter_code
_entity_poly.pdbx_strand_id
1 'polypeptide(L)'
;MQNNQESTADRELRISRELQAPIALVWEVWTNPDHLKHWWGPNGFTNAITKMDIQPGGEWDLVMHGPDGTDYRNKSIFKEIVKHRKIVYEHVTGPKFLATIEFEDRGDTTFISWHMLFDSREEFIQTVKTFRADEGLIQNVEKLNNYVQQYPNV
;
A
#
# COMPACT_ATOMS: atom_id res chain seq x y z
N MET A 1 -5.30 -9.43 -37.25
CA MET A 1 -5.03 -8.25 -36.41
C MET A 1 -4.36 -8.66 -35.13
N GLN A 2 -3.23 -8.11 -34.92
CA GLN A 2 -2.40 -8.43 -33.77
C GLN A 2 -2.85 -7.63 -32.56
N ASN A 3 -3.03 -8.30 -31.44
CA ASN A 3 -3.21 -7.60 -30.19
C ASN A 3 -1.83 -7.20 -29.67
N ASN A 4 -1.57 -5.89 -29.60
CA ASN A 4 -0.27 -5.38 -29.19
C ASN A 4 -0.19 -5.03 -27.72
N GLN A 5 -1.20 -5.41 -26.97
CA GLN A 5 -1.21 -5.16 -25.53
C GLN A 5 -0.17 -6.03 -24.86
N GLU A 6 0.80 -5.39 -24.25
CA GLU A 6 1.85 -6.11 -23.55
C GLU A 6 1.31 -6.69 -22.24
N SER A 7 1.78 -7.88 -21.91
CA SER A 7 1.52 -8.43 -20.60
C SER A 7 2.32 -7.67 -19.55
N THR A 8 1.69 -7.33 -18.43
CA THR A 8 2.35 -6.67 -17.32
C THR A 8 2.66 -7.65 -16.18
N ALA A 9 2.42 -8.93 -16.40
CA ALA A 9 2.56 -9.93 -15.34
C ALA A 9 3.98 -10.03 -14.77
N ASP A 10 4.99 -9.64 -15.55
CA ASP A 10 6.39 -9.68 -15.12
C ASP A 10 6.83 -8.43 -14.34
N ARG A 11 5.91 -7.53 -14.02
CA ARG A 11 6.22 -6.32 -13.25
C ARG A 11 5.07 -5.93 -12.32
N GLU A 12 4.34 -6.92 -11.82
CA GLU A 12 3.21 -6.71 -10.92
C GLU A 12 3.37 -7.51 -9.65
N LEU A 13 2.91 -6.91 -8.55
CA LEU A 13 2.68 -7.64 -7.30
C LEU A 13 1.21 -7.53 -6.96
N ARG A 14 0.62 -8.61 -6.47
CA ARG A 14 -0.78 -8.65 -6.05
C ARG A 14 -0.91 -9.42 -4.75
N ILE A 15 -1.78 -8.94 -3.88
CA ILE A 15 -2.18 -9.69 -2.71
C ILE A 15 -3.64 -9.40 -2.43
N SER A 16 -4.37 -10.41 -1.99
CA SER A 16 -5.75 -10.26 -1.54
C SER A 16 -5.89 -10.92 -0.17
N ARG A 17 -6.67 -10.30 0.70
CA ARG A 17 -6.83 -10.81 2.05
C ARG A 17 -8.15 -10.35 2.63
N GLU A 18 -8.77 -11.19 3.44
CA GLU A 18 -9.90 -10.75 4.24
C GLU A 18 -9.37 -10.16 5.54
N LEU A 19 -9.75 -8.91 5.82
CA LEU A 19 -9.35 -8.21 7.03
C LEU A 19 -10.45 -8.34 8.07
N GLN A 20 -10.08 -8.61 9.30
CA GLN A 20 -11.02 -8.88 10.38
C GLN A 20 -11.53 -7.59 11.03
N ALA A 21 -12.11 -6.71 10.20
CA ALA A 21 -12.67 -5.44 10.65
C ALA A 21 -13.62 -4.90 9.60
N PRO A 22 -14.63 -4.11 10.01
CA PRO A 22 -15.57 -3.50 9.06
C PRO A 22 -14.88 -2.39 8.26
N ILE A 23 -15.48 -2.07 7.11
CA ILE A 23 -14.88 -1.13 6.15
C ILE A 23 -14.63 0.26 6.76
N ALA A 24 -15.48 0.72 7.68
CA ALA A 24 -15.29 2.02 8.29
C ALA A 24 -13.96 2.09 9.05
N LEU A 25 -13.61 1.04 9.79
CA LEU A 25 -12.33 0.99 10.49
C LEU A 25 -11.17 0.81 9.52
N VAL A 26 -11.31 -0.08 8.55
CA VAL A 26 -10.25 -0.31 7.56
C VAL A 26 -9.94 1.00 6.80
N TRP A 27 -10.98 1.72 6.40
CA TRP A 27 -10.80 3.01 5.71
C TRP A 27 -10.10 4.02 6.61
N GLU A 28 -10.49 4.08 7.88
CA GLU A 28 -9.89 5.01 8.85
C GLU A 28 -8.39 4.74 8.99
N VAL A 29 -7.98 3.48 9.16
CA VAL A 29 -6.57 3.17 9.37
C VAL A 29 -5.73 3.36 8.10
N TRP A 30 -6.36 3.37 6.93
CA TRP A 30 -5.69 3.65 5.66
C TRP A 30 -5.53 5.13 5.37
N THR A 31 -6.44 5.96 5.88
CA THR A 31 -6.51 7.37 5.49
C THR A 31 -6.14 8.33 6.61
N ASN A 32 -5.92 7.83 7.80
CA ASN A 32 -5.49 8.65 8.93
C ASN A 32 -4.00 8.38 9.20
N PRO A 33 -3.11 9.38 9.05
CA PRO A 33 -1.68 9.15 9.24
C PRO A 33 -1.32 8.70 10.66
N ASP A 34 -2.12 9.06 11.68
CA ASP A 34 -1.87 8.61 13.04
C ASP A 34 -2.07 7.11 13.19
N HIS A 35 -2.89 6.50 12.34
CA HIS A 35 -3.05 5.06 12.28
C HIS A 35 -2.07 4.41 11.31
N LEU A 36 -1.97 4.98 10.10
CA LEU A 36 -1.18 4.39 9.02
C LEU A 36 0.27 4.18 9.43
N LYS A 37 0.86 5.10 10.17
CA LYS A 37 2.26 5.03 10.57
C LYS A 37 2.59 3.78 11.39
N HIS A 38 1.60 3.17 12.04
CA HIS A 38 1.82 2.02 12.90
C HIS A 38 1.86 0.68 12.19
N TRP A 39 1.31 0.60 10.99
CA TRP A 39 1.27 -0.68 10.29
C TRP A 39 1.91 -0.64 8.89
N TRP A 40 2.28 0.53 8.41
CA TRP A 40 2.85 0.67 7.07
C TRP A 40 4.24 0.07 7.00
N GLY A 41 4.51 -0.65 5.89
CA GLY A 41 5.82 -1.21 5.61
C GLY A 41 6.00 -2.64 6.09
N PRO A 42 7.13 -3.26 5.71
CA PRO A 42 7.46 -4.61 6.14
C PRO A 42 7.73 -4.68 7.65
N ASN A 43 7.92 -5.90 8.15
CA ASN A 43 8.23 -6.11 9.57
C ASN A 43 9.46 -5.32 9.98
N GLY A 44 9.39 -4.72 11.17
CA GLY A 44 10.51 -3.98 11.74
C GLY A 44 10.61 -2.52 11.30
N PHE A 45 9.78 -2.08 10.34
CA PHE A 45 9.79 -0.70 9.89
C PHE A 45 8.91 0.16 10.79
N THR A 46 9.35 1.40 10.99
CA THR A 46 8.54 2.46 11.58
C THR A 46 8.47 3.62 10.59
N ASN A 47 7.58 4.58 10.83
CA ASN A 47 7.31 5.62 9.85
C ASN A 47 7.14 6.99 10.48
N ALA A 48 7.63 8.01 9.79
CA ALA A 48 7.32 9.40 10.11
C ALA A 48 6.62 9.99 8.89
N ILE A 49 5.34 10.33 9.03
CA ILE A 49 4.54 10.87 7.94
C ILE A 49 4.51 12.38 8.09
N THR A 50 5.07 13.09 7.10
CA THR A 50 5.14 14.55 7.13
C THR A 50 4.00 15.21 6.39
N LYS A 51 3.37 14.49 5.44
CA LYS A 51 2.24 15.01 4.69
C LYS A 51 1.40 13.86 4.18
N MET A 52 0.10 13.99 4.28
CA MET A 52 -0.82 13.00 3.71
C MET A 52 -2.13 13.71 3.35
N ASP A 53 -2.24 14.12 2.11
CA ASP A 53 -3.39 14.85 1.60
C ASP A 53 -4.27 13.88 0.81
N ILE A 54 -5.33 13.39 1.42
CA ILE A 54 -6.18 12.33 0.88
C ILE A 54 -7.18 12.92 -0.10
N GLN A 55 -6.70 13.23 -1.29
CA GLN A 55 -7.54 13.66 -2.41
C GLN A 55 -6.76 13.48 -3.71
N PRO A 56 -7.44 13.39 -4.86
CA PRO A 56 -6.72 13.29 -6.13
C PRO A 56 -5.76 14.46 -6.31
N GLY A 57 -4.52 14.16 -6.65
CA GLY A 57 -3.46 15.16 -6.76
C GLY A 57 -2.77 15.48 -5.45
N GLY A 58 -3.27 14.97 -4.32
CA GLY A 58 -2.66 15.21 -3.02
C GLY A 58 -1.35 14.47 -2.84
N GLU A 59 -0.44 15.04 -2.05
CA GLU A 59 0.87 14.45 -1.80
C GLU A 59 0.86 13.60 -0.53
N TRP A 60 1.65 12.54 -0.55
CA TRP A 60 1.84 11.67 0.59
C TRP A 60 3.34 11.48 0.77
N ASP A 61 3.89 12.16 1.78
CA ASP A 61 5.32 12.18 2.06
C ASP A 61 5.60 11.51 3.40
N LEU A 62 6.49 10.54 3.39
CA LEU A 62 6.89 9.86 4.61
C LEU A 62 8.32 9.39 4.54
N VAL A 63 8.90 9.15 5.71
CA VAL A 63 10.19 8.48 5.84
C VAL A 63 9.94 7.14 6.51
N MET A 64 10.37 6.07 5.86
CA MET A 64 10.32 4.73 6.44
C MET A 64 11.65 4.44 7.11
N HIS A 65 11.62 4.09 8.39
CA HIS A 65 12.81 3.76 9.15
C HIS A 65 12.97 2.24 9.19
N GLY A 66 13.99 1.73 8.52
CA GLY A 66 14.28 0.31 8.50
C GLY A 66 14.85 -0.19 9.83
N PRO A 67 14.73 -1.51 10.08
CA PRO A 67 15.24 -2.08 11.34
C PRO A 67 16.75 -2.01 11.48
N ASP A 68 17.47 -1.76 10.38
CA ASP A 68 18.92 -1.59 10.39
C ASP A 68 19.37 -0.14 10.55
N GLY A 69 18.41 0.77 10.79
CA GLY A 69 18.70 2.19 10.93
C GLY A 69 18.71 2.98 9.63
N THR A 70 18.45 2.34 8.51
CA THR A 70 18.41 3.03 7.21
C THR A 70 17.07 3.75 7.05
N ASP A 71 17.13 5.00 6.60
CA ASP A 71 15.92 5.80 6.34
C ASP A 71 15.64 5.81 4.83
N TYR A 72 14.37 5.57 4.50
CA TYR A 72 13.91 5.58 3.12
C TYR A 72 12.87 6.67 2.93
N ARG A 73 13.19 7.68 2.14
CA ARG A 73 12.23 8.74 1.84
C ARG A 73 11.31 8.28 0.75
N ASN A 74 10.02 8.45 0.98
CA ASN A 74 8.98 8.03 0.05
C ASN A 74 8.04 9.18 -0.23
N LYS A 75 7.77 9.41 -1.52
CA LYS A 75 6.77 10.38 -1.94
C LYS A 75 5.85 9.72 -2.93
N SER A 76 4.56 9.92 -2.72
CA SER A 76 3.51 9.43 -3.62
C SER A 76 2.51 10.53 -3.89
N ILE A 77 1.78 10.38 -4.99
CA ILE A 77 0.69 11.28 -5.37
C ILE A 77 -0.57 10.43 -5.46
N PHE A 78 -1.62 10.84 -4.75
CA PHE A 78 -2.90 10.16 -4.87
C PHE A 78 -3.52 10.48 -6.22
N LYS A 79 -4.01 9.45 -6.91
CA LYS A 79 -4.63 9.60 -8.22
C LYS A 79 -6.13 9.46 -8.17
N GLU A 80 -6.62 8.57 -7.32
CA GLU A 80 -8.05 8.33 -7.21
C GLU A 80 -8.38 7.93 -5.77
N ILE A 81 -9.43 8.53 -5.22
CA ILE A 81 -9.91 8.22 -3.87
C ILE A 81 -11.42 8.04 -3.97
N VAL A 82 -11.90 6.83 -3.70
CA VAL A 82 -13.33 6.55 -3.61
C VAL A 82 -13.59 5.97 -2.23
N LYS A 83 -14.24 6.75 -1.38
CA LYS A 83 -14.41 6.39 0.03
C LYS A 83 -14.99 4.99 0.20
N HIS A 84 -14.33 4.19 1.04
CA HIS A 84 -14.70 2.81 1.37
C HIS A 84 -14.55 1.84 0.21
N ARG A 85 -13.96 2.26 -0.93
CA ARG A 85 -13.91 1.41 -2.11
C ARG A 85 -12.54 1.32 -2.77
N LYS A 86 -11.78 2.45 -2.85
CA LYS A 86 -10.60 2.43 -3.70
C LYS A 86 -9.63 3.56 -3.36
N ILE A 87 -8.36 3.22 -3.34
CA ILE A 87 -7.27 4.20 -3.28
C ILE A 87 -6.29 3.85 -4.40
N VAL A 88 -5.97 4.84 -5.24
CA VAL A 88 -4.91 4.69 -6.25
C VAL A 88 -3.87 5.75 -5.97
N TYR A 89 -2.61 5.33 -5.86
CA TYR A 89 -1.52 6.28 -5.72
C TYR A 89 -0.35 5.88 -6.61
N GLU A 90 0.41 6.88 -7.03
CA GLU A 90 1.65 6.68 -7.78
C GLU A 90 2.83 6.97 -6.87
N HIS A 91 3.70 5.98 -6.70
CA HIS A 91 4.95 6.15 -5.96
C HIS A 91 5.94 6.80 -6.90
N VAL A 92 6.34 8.05 -6.60
CA VAL A 92 7.14 8.86 -7.53
C VAL A 92 8.62 8.88 -7.21
N THR A 93 9.01 8.56 -5.98
CA THR A 93 10.41 8.27 -5.67
C THR A 93 10.71 6.84 -6.12
N GLY A 94 11.95 6.54 -6.44
CA GLY A 94 12.27 5.19 -6.90
C GLY A 94 12.07 4.13 -5.83
N PRO A 95 11.57 2.96 -6.15
CA PRO A 95 11.11 2.53 -7.48
C PRO A 95 9.75 3.13 -7.81
N LYS A 96 9.50 3.38 -9.10
CA LYS A 96 8.22 3.94 -9.55
C LYS A 96 7.21 2.85 -9.80
N PHE A 97 6.03 3.01 -9.23
CA PHE A 97 4.91 2.07 -9.46
C PHE A 97 3.59 2.76 -9.20
N LEU A 98 2.54 2.17 -9.76
CA LEU A 98 1.17 2.58 -9.51
C LEU A 98 0.54 1.53 -8.60
N ALA A 99 0.02 1.96 -7.46
CA ALA A 99 -0.65 1.07 -6.53
C ALA A 99 -2.16 1.29 -6.60
N THR A 100 -2.90 0.20 -6.66
CA THR A 100 -4.36 0.22 -6.64
C THR A 100 -4.82 -0.67 -5.50
N ILE A 101 -5.49 -0.08 -4.53
CA ILE A 101 -6.04 -0.81 -3.39
C ILE A 101 -7.55 -0.72 -3.49
N GLU A 102 -8.20 -1.88 -3.56
CA GLU A 102 -9.65 -1.96 -3.63
C GLU A 102 -10.19 -2.63 -2.38
N PHE A 103 -11.31 -2.14 -1.91
CA PHE A 103 -11.95 -2.61 -0.68
C PHE A 103 -13.36 -3.09 -1.00
N GLU A 104 -13.71 -4.25 -0.47
CA GLU A 104 -15.06 -4.79 -0.57
C GLU A 104 -15.63 -4.95 0.83
N ASP A 105 -16.75 -4.26 1.08
CA ASP A 105 -17.45 -4.32 2.35
C ASP A 105 -18.15 -5.67 2.47
N ARG A 106 -17.80 -6.46 3.48
CA ARG A 106 -18.41 -7.77 3.75
C ARG A 106 -19.08 -7.80 5.12
N GLY A 107 -19.54 -6.64 5.60
CA GLY A 107 -20.17 -6.52 6.90
C GLY A 107 -19.15 -6.39 8.02
N ASP A 108 -18.93 -7.46 8.77
CA ASP A 108 -17.97 -7.47 9.87
C ASP A 108 -16.54 -7.56 9.40
N THR A 109 -16.32 -7.89 8.14
CA THR A 109 -15.00 -8.00 7.54
C THR A 109 -14.91 -7.16 6.27
N THR A 110 -13.69 -6.97 5.79
CA THR A 110 -13.42 -6.23 4.56
C THR A 110 -12.45 -7.05 3.72
N PHE A 111 -12.77 -7.24 2.45
CA PHE A 111 -11.84 -7.90 1.54
C PHE A 111 -11.01 -6.84 0.84
N ILE A 112 -9.68 -6.95 0.97
CA ILE A 112 -8.75 -6.02 0.33
C ILE A 112 -8.04 -6.69 -0.84
N SER A 113 -7.93 -5.96 -1.96
CA SER A 113 -7.10 -6.35 -3.09
C SER A 113 -6.08 -5.25 -3.30
N TRP A 114 -4.81 -5.59 -3.24
CA TRP A 114 -3.70 -4.66 -3.30
C TRP A 114 -2.82 -5.02 -4.49
N HIS A 115 -2.71 -4.10 -5.43
CA HIS A 115 -1.99 -4.32 -6.68
C HIS A 115 -0.93 -3.25 -6.86
N MET A 116 0.27 -3.67 -7.23
CA MET A 116 1.37 -2.75 -7.54
C MET A 116 1.85 -3.06 -8.95
N LEU A 117 1.83 -2.05 -9.81
CA LEU A 117 2.30 -2.15 -11.18
C LEU A 117 3.54 -1.27 -11.33
N PHE A 118 4.69 -1.90 -11.52
CA PHE A 118 5.95 -1.17 -11.66
C PHE A 118 6.10 -0.60 -13.06
N ASP A 119 6.83 0.50 -13.18
CA ASP A 119 7.03 1.19 -14.46
C ASP A 119 7.76 0.33 -15.47
N SER A 120 8.69 -0.51 -15.00
CA SER A 120 9.47 -1.36 -15.88
C SER A 120 9.75 -2.70 -15.21
N ARG A 121 10.04 -3.69 -16.06
CA ARG A 121 10.46 -4.99 -15.58
C ARG A 121 11.76 -4.90 -14.79
N GLU A 122 12.67 -4.03 -15.21
CA GLU A 122 13.96 -3.84 -14.54
C GLU A 122 13.76 -3.30 -13.13
N GLU A 123 12.88 -2.31 -12.94
CA GLU A 123 12.59 -1.78 -11.63
C GLU A 123 11.92 -2.83 -10.74
N PHE A 124 11.03 -3.63 -11.31
CA PHE A 124 10.38 -4.71 -10.58
C PHE A 124 11.41 -5.71 -10.07
N ILE A 125 12.27 -6.21 -10.96
CA ILE A 125 13.29 -7.20 -10.61
C ILE A 125 14.22 -6.64 -9.54
N GLN A 126 14.68 -5.40 -9.72
CA GLN A 126 15.58 -4.75 -8.78
C GLN A 126 14.92 -4.61 -7.39
N THR A 127 13.67 -4.21 -7.36
CA THR A 127 12.94 -4.01 -6.11
C THR A 127 12.73 -5.32 -5.37
N VAL A 128 12.35 -6.38 -6.09
CA VAL A 128 12.14 -7.68 -5.47
C VAL A 128 13.47 -8.25 -4.96
N LYS A 129 14.54 -8.16 -5.75
CA LYS A 129 15.84 -8.70 -5.36
C LYS A 129 16.48 -7.93 -4.21
N THR A 130 16.43 -6.60 -4.28
CA THR A 130 17.12 -5.74 -3.30
C THR A 130 16.32 -5.60 -2.02
N PHE A 131 15.01 -5.42 -2.13
CA PHE A 131 14.17 -5.07 -0.98
C PHE A 131 13.20 -6.17 -0.58
N ARG A 132 13.13 -7.27 -1.31
CA ARG A 132 12.20 -8.37 -1.03
C ARG A 132 10.77 -7.85 -0.97
N ALA A 133 10.39 -7.03 -1.95
CA ALA A 133 9.10 -6.33 -1.94
C ALA A 133 7.90 -7.29 -1.94
N ASP A 134 8.02 -8.46 -2.54
CA ASP A 134 6.99 -9.47 -2.53
C ASP A 134 6.69 -9.97 -1.12
N GLU A 135 7.75 -10.29 -0.35
CA GLU A 135 7.61 -10.68 1.05
C GLU A 135 7.15 -9.50 1.89
N GLY A 136 7.67 -8.32 1.60
CA GLY A 136 7.31 -7.10 2.33
C GLY A 136 5.83 -6.78 2.21
N LEU A 137 5.24 -6.99 1.04
CA LEU A 137 3.82 -6.76 0.83
C LEU A 137 2.98 -7.71 1.68
N ILE A 138 3.36 -8.99 1.72
CA ILE A 138 2.67 -9.97 2.56
C ILE A 138 2.74 -9.56 4.03
N GLN A 139 3.92 -9.18 4.49
CA GLN A 139 4.12 -8.73 5.87
C GLN A 139 3.30 -7.48 6.18
N ASN A 140 3.24 -6.56 5.22
CA ASN A 140 2.50 -5.31 5.40
C ASN A 140 1.00 -5.59 5.58
N VAL A 141 0.44 -6.47 4.78
CA VAL A 141 -0.99 -6.81 4.90
C VAL A 141 -1.27 -7.54 6.19
N GLU A 142 -0.36 -8.39 6.65
CA GLU A 142 -0.52 -9.07 7.93
C GLU A 142 -0.46 -8.08 9.10
N LYS A 143 0.44 -7.10 9.04
CA LYS A 143 0.48 -6.03 10.04
C LYS A 143 -0.82 -5.24 10.07
N LEU A 144 -1.36 -4.94 8.88
CA LEU A 144 -2.65 -4.26 8.77
C LEU A 144 -3.76 -5.07 9.43
N ASN A 145 -3.84 -6.35 9.13
CA ASN A 145 -4.88 -7.20 9.71
C ASN A 145 -4.75 -7.30 11.23
N ASN A 146 -3.53 -7.40 11.73
CA ASN A 146 -3.30 -7.43 13.17
C ASN A 146 -3.67 -6.09 13.82
N TYR A 147 -3.35 -4.99 13.15
CA TYR A 147 -3.62 -3.65 13.67
C TYR A 147 -5.12 -3.39 13.81
N VAL A 148 -5.92 -3.72 12.77
CA VAL A 148 -7.36 -3.46 12.82
C VAL A 148 -8.05 -4.29 13.87
N GLN A 149 -7.50 -5.44 14.25
CA GLN A 149 -8.07 -6.26 15.30
C GLN A 149 -7.89 -5.66 16.68
N GLN A 150 -6.95 -4.72 16.83
CA GLN A 150 -6.71 -4.03 18.09
C GLN A 150 -7.67 -2.85 18.31
N TYR A 151 -8.42 -2.44 17.29
CA TYR A 151 -9.32 -1.31 17.35
C TYR A 151 -10.70 -1.69 16.83
N PRO A 152 -11.34 -2.72 17.44
CA PRO A 152 -12.59 -3.25 16.88
C PRO A 152 -13.80 -2.33 17.05
N ASN A 153 -13.70 -1.27 17.84
CA ASN A 153 -14.83 -0.42 18.19
C ASN A 153 -14.70 1.01 17.65
N VAL A 154 -14.08 1.17 16.53
CA VAL A 154 -13.97 2.49 15.91
C VAL A 154 -15.31 2.96 15.34
#